data_98f407eafe56ab30e29224451a8360f0
#
_entry.id   98f407eafe56ab30e29224451a8360f0
#
_cell.length_a   1.000
_cell.length_b   1.000
_cell.length_c   1.000
_cell.angle_alpha   90.00
_cell.angle_beta   90.00
_cell.angle_gamma   90.00
#
_symmetry.space_group_name_H-M   'P 1'
#
loop_
_entity.id
_entity.type
_entity.pdbx_description
1 polymer ?
#
loop_
_entity_poly.entity_id
_entity_poly.type
_entity_poly.pdbx_seq_one_letter_code
_entity_poly.pdbx_strand_id
1 'polypeptide(L)'
;YASFVRLGETCFGVFHQGKIFDLTYQLAGGSSSLKEAIHFGSIPDNLQELESYLANATAYDPADITFLPIIPDPGKIFCIGLNYEKHRKETERPEVQYPTIFTRFAESQVAHREAVIKPTLSDRVDFEGELAVVIGKGGKNISSEEALQSIAGYTCYNDVSIRDYQRHT
;
A
#
# COMPACT_ATOMS: atom_id res chain seq x y z
N TYR A 1 -1.18 9.19 -3.63
CA TYR A 1 -2.44 9.11 -2.85
C TYR A 1 -2.14 8.71 -1.41
N ALA A 2 -3.08 8.97 -0.51
CA ALA A 2 -3.03 8.59 0.89
C ALA A 2 -4.44 8.30 1.42
N SER A 3 -4.56 7.36 2.36
CA SER A 3 -5.73 7.20 3.20
C SER A 3 -5.43 7.78 4.58
N PHE A 4 -6.40 8.43 5.21
CA PHE A 4 -6.21 9.13 6.48
C PHE A 4 -7.51 9.27 7.27
N VAL A 5 -7.38 9.60 8.54
CA VAL A 5 -8.51 9.98 9.41
C VAL A 5 -8.43 11.47 9.69
N ARG A 6 -9.57 12.14 9.60
CA ARG A 6 -9.75 13.52 10.04
C ARG A 6 -11.09 13.69 10.74
N LEU A 7 -11.07 14.28 11.94
CA LEU A 7 -12.25 14.48 12.79
C LEU A 7 -13.08 13.20 13.01
N GLY A 8 -12.42 12.05 13.05
CA GLY A 8 -13.06 10.74 13.23
C GLY A 8 -13.57 10.06 11.96
N GLU A 9 -13.51 10.75 10.81
CA GLU A 9 -13.95 10.23 9.52
C GLU A 9 -12.76 9.69 8.71
N THR A 10 -12.96 8.54 8.08
CA THR A 10 -11.97 7.99 7.12
C THR A 10 -12.08 8.70 5.79
N CYS A 11 -10.97 9.22 5.34
CA CYS A 11 -10.84 9.98 4.11
C CYS A 11 -9.73 9.40 3.21
N PHE A 12 -9.73 9.80 1.96
CA PHE A 12 -8.58 9.60 1.08
C PHE A 12 -8.31 10.85 0.25
N GLY A 13 -7.07 10.98 -0.21
CA GLY A 13 -6.69 12.14 -1.00
C GLY A 13 -5.31 12.00 -1.61
N VAL A 14 -4.78 13.11 -2.07
CA VAL A 14 -3.47 13.15 -2.72
C VAL A 14 -2.55 14.15 -2.01
N PHE A 15 -1.30 13.75 -1.82
CA PHE A 15 -0.25 14.65 -1.37
C PHE A 15 0.26 15.46 -2.57
N HIS A 16 0.10 16.77 -2.50
CA HIS A 16 0.54 17.69 -3.54
C HIS A 16 1.03 18.99 -2.90
N GLN A 17 2.20 19.48 -3.32
CA GLN A 17 2.82 20.74 -2.85
C GLN A 17 2.81 20.90 -1.31
N GLY A 18 3.14 19.82 -0.57
CA GLY A 18 3.25 19.87 0.88
C GLY A 18 1.93 19.75 1.65
N LYS A 19 0.81 19.61 0.97
CA LYS A 19 -0.53 19.46 1.55
C LYS A 19 -1.18 18.12 1.14
N ILE A 20 -2.16 17.69 1.93
CA ILE A 20 -3.08 16.60 1.54
C ILE A 20 -4.38 17.22 1.08
N PHE A 21 -4.74 16.97 -0.16
CA PHE A 21 -6.02 17.37 -0.74
C PHE A 21 -7.02 16.24 -0.61
N ASP A 22 -8.12 16.48 0.07
CA ASP A 22 -9.17 15.51 0.31
C ASP A 22 -10.00 15.29 -0.96
N LEU A 23 -10.00 14.06 -1.44
CA LEU A 23 -10.74 13.63 -2.62
C LEU A 23 -11.97 12.77 -2.28
N THR A 24 -12.25 12.59 -0.99
CA THR A 24 -13.40 11.81 -0.51
C THR A 24 -14.70 12.40 -1.09
N TYR A 25 -15.45 11.58 -1.80
CA TYR A 25 -16.66 11.94 -2.56
C TYR A 25 -16.46 12.98 -3.69
N GLN A 26 -15.22 13.38 -3.98
CA GLN A 26 -14.94 14.38 -5.01
C GLN A 26 -14.75 13.79 -6.41
N LEU A 27 -14.24 12.55 -6.48
CA LEU A 27 -14.01 11.88 -7.76
C LEU A 27 -15.33 11.41 -8.39
N ALA A 28 -15.29 11.16 -9.69
CA ALA A 28 -16.45 10.62 -10.41
C ALA A 28 -16.99 9.36 -9.73
N GLY A 29 -18.31 9.29 -9.52
CA GLY A 29 -18.95 8.20 -8.79
C GLY A 29 -18.99 8.36 -7.27
N GLY A 30 -18.39 9.43 -6.70
CA GLY A 30 -18.51 9.77 -5.27
C GLY A 30 -17.85 8.74 -4.34
N SER A 31 -16.69 8.22 -4.70
CA SER A 31 -15.96 7.21 -3.91
C SER A 31 -15.64 7.69 -2.50
N SER A 32 -15.93 6.87 -1.50
CA SER A 32 -15.68 7.14 -0.08
C SER A 32 -14.26 6.76 0.36
N SER A 33 -13.55 5.96 -0.43
CA SER A 33 -12.22 5.46 -0.14
C SER A 33 -11.36 5.33 -1.39
N LEU A 34 -10.04 5.28 -1.22
CA LEU A 34 -9.11 5.02 -2.31
C LEU A 34 -9.37 3.65 -2.96
N LYS A 35 -9.74 2.64 -2.16
CA LYS A 35 -10.09 1.31 -2.65
C LYS A 35 -11.31 1.35 -3.58
N GLU A 36 -12.35 2.09 -3.22
CA GLU A 36 -13.52 2.31 -4.09
C GLU A 36 -13.15 3.07 -5.36
N ALA A 37 -12.37 4.14 -5.24
CA ALA A 37 -11.94 4.92 -6.39
C ALA A 37 -11.15 4.07 -7.41
N ILE A 38 -10.28 3.19 -6.92
CA ILE A 38 -9.57 2.21 -7.74
C ILE A 38 -10.56 1.22 -8.37
N HIS A 39 -11.49 0.67 -7.58
CA HIS A 39 -12.46 -0.32 -8.05
C HIS A 39 -13.36 0.21 -9.16
N PHE A 40 -13.79 1.46 -9.05
CA PHE A 40 -14.65 2.11 -10.04
C PHE A 40 -13.88 2.74 -11.22
N GLY A 41 -12.54 2.71 -11.17
CA GLY A 41 -11.72 3.35 -12.20
C GLY A 41 -11.86 4.86 -12.23
N SER A 42 -12.13 5.48 -11.09
CA SER A 42 -12.30 6.94 -10.96
C SER A 42 -11.04 7.70 -10.57
N ILE A 43 -9.90 6.99 -10.47
CA ILE A 43 -8.61 7.63 -10.26
C ILE A 43 -8.23 8.41 -11.53
N PRO A 44 -7.88 9.71 -11.43
CA PRO A 44 -7.47 10.50 -12.58
C PRO A 44 -6.29 9.89 -13.35
N ASP A 45 -6.40 9.81 -14.66
CA ASP A 45 -5.42 9.20 -15.54
C ASP A 45 -4.15 10.06 -15.72
N ASN A 46 -4.26 11.36 -15.46
CA ASN A 46 -3.16 12.31 -15.66
C ASN A 46 -3.23 13.48 -14.68
N LEU A 47 -2.12 14.25 -14.63
CA LEU A 47 -1.98 15.37 -13.71
C LEU A 47 -3.00 16.48 -13.98
N GLN A 48 -3.32 16.80 -15.23
CA GLN A 48 -4.26 17.85 -15.58
C GLN A 48 -5.67 17.53 -15.07
N GLU A 49 -6.11 16.30 -15.20
CA GLU A 49 -7.36 15.85 -14.64
C GLU A 49 -7.36 15.91 -13.12
N LEU A 50 -6.30 15.43 -12.48
CA LEU A 50 -6.14 15.53 -11.03
C LEU A 50 -6.22 16.98 -10.55
N GLU A 51 -5.50 17.91 -11.18
CA GLU A 51 -5.51 19.34 -10.82
C GLU A 51 -6.91 19.95 -10.87
N SER A 52 -7.77 19.49 -11.77
CA SER A 52 -9.17 19.95 -11.83
C SER A 52 -9.96 19.61 -10.56
N TYR A 53 -9.68 18.48 -9.93
CA TYR A 53 -10.25 18.11 -8.64
C TYR A 53 -9.62 18.90 -7.49
N LEU A 54 -8.29 19.11 -7.52
CA LEU A 54 -7.57 19.83 -6.47
C LEU A 54 -8.07 21.28 -6.31
N ALA A 55 -8.50 21.91 -7.38
CA ALA A 55 -9.00 23.28 -7.36
C ALA A 55 -10.20 23.48 -6.40
N ASN A 56 -10.97 22.43 -6.15
CA ASN A 56 -12.16 22.46 -5.28
C ASN A 56 -11.99 21.61 -4.02
N ALA A 57 -10.90 20.86 -3.89
CA ALA A 57 -10.66 19.98 -2.76
C ALA A 57 -10.18 20.76 -1.53
N THR A 58 -10.61 20.35 -0.35
CA THR A 58 -10.09 20.89 0.89
C THR A 58 -8.66 20.40 1.12
N ALA A 59 -7.74 21.31 1.40
CA ALA A 59 -6.34 21.01 1.66
C ALA A 59 -6.03 21.03 3.16
N TYR A 60 -5.34 20.00 3.64
CA TYR A 60 -4.93 19.86 5.03
C TYR A 60 -3.41 19.86 5.15
N ASP A 61 -2.91 20.28 6.31
CA ASP A 61 -1.53 20.01 6.69
C ASP A 61 -1.40 18.52 7.05
N PRO A 62 -0.33 17.84 6.62
CA PRO A 62 -0.07 16.47 7.05
C PRO A 62 0.06 16.28 8.57
N ALA A 63 0.26 17.37 9.33
CA ALA A 63 0.25 17.35 10.80
C ALA A 63 -1.15 17.32 11.41
N ASP A 64 -2.17 17.74 10.66
CA ASP A 64 -3.57 17.85 11.13
C ASP A 64 -4.40 16.58 10.85
N ILE A 65 -3.76 15.54 10.29
CA ILE A 65 -4.41 14.28 9.95
C ILE A 65 -3.68 13.10 10.59
N THR A 66 -4.38 11.98 10.72
CA THR A 66 -3.77 10.69 11.07
C THR A 66 -3.74 9.81 9.82
N PHE A 67 -2.56 9.42 9.37
CA PHE A 67 -2.43 8.52 8.22
C PHE A 67 -2.97 7.14 8.55
N LEU A 68 -3.49 6.49 7.54
CA LEU A 68 -3.84 5.07 7.53
C LEU A 68 -2.91 4.33 6.56
N PRO A 69 -2.86 2.98 6.60
CA PRO A 69 -2.33 2.21 5.48
C PRO A 69 -2.96 2.67 4.17
N ILE A 70 -2.22 2.62 3.06
CA ILE A 70 -2.70 3.14 1.77
C ILE A 70 -4.05 2.53 1.35
N ILE A 71 -4.24 1.25 1.60
CA ILE A 71 -5.51 0.53 1.55
C ILE A 71 -5.73 -0.10 2.93
N PRO A 72 -6.55 0.48 3.81
CA PRO A 72 -6.71 0.00 5.19
C PRO A 72 -7.36 -1.40 5.28
N ASP A 73 -8.20 -1.72 4.32
CA ASP A 73 -9.02 -2.95 4.27
C ASP A 73 -8.76 -3.78 3.00
N PRO A 74 -7.51 -4.17 2.68
CA PRO A 74 -7.23 -4.97 1.50
C PRO A 74 -7.90 -6.34 1.62
N GLY A 75 -8.44 -6.86 0.53
CA GLY A 75 -9.01 -8.20 0.52
C GLY A 75 -7.95 -9.29 0.68
N LYS A 76 -6.72 -9.04 0.22
CA LYS A 76 -5.58 -9.94 0.31
C LYS A 76 -4.28 -9.14 0.28
N ILE A 77 -3.29 -9.62 1.04
CA ILE A 77 -1.90 -9.18 0.94
C ILE A 77 -1.06 -10.42 0.68
N PHE A 78 -0.45 -10.49 -0.51
CA PHE A 78 0.50 -11.53 -0.86
C PHE A 78 1.91 -10.95 -0.85
N CYS A 79 2.82 -11.63 -0.17
CA CYS A 79 4.24 -11.29 -0.15
C CYS A 79 5.01 -12.31 -0.98
N ILE A 80 6.00 -11.84 -1.74
CA ILE A 80 6.87 -12.67 -2.57
C ILE A 80 8.26 -12.69 -1.94
N GLY A 81 8.56 -13.77 -1.23
CA GLY A 81 9.84 -13.92 -0.53
C GLY A 81 11.00 -14.08 -1.49
N LEU A 82 12.17 -13.58 -1.08
CA LEU A 82 13.44 -13.68 -1.82
C LEU A 82 13.40 -13.07 -3.23
N ASN A 83 12.54 -12.08 -3.45
CA ASN A 83 12.28 -11.52 -4.78
C ASN A 83 13.27 -10.42 -5.22
N TYR A 84 14.24 -10.07 -4.36
CA TYR A 84 15.32 -9.13 -4.68
C TYR A 84 16.62 -9.93 -4.91
N GLU A 85 17.08 -9.96 -6.15
CA GLU A 85 18.25 -10.77 -6.56
C GLU A 85 19.50 -10.45 -5.74
N LYS A 86 19.75 -9.16 -5.46
CA LYS A 86 20.89 -8.72 -4.69
C LYS A 86 20.85 -9.27 -3.26
N HIS A 87 19.69 -9.14 -2.60
CA HIS A 87 19.47 -9.68 -1.26
C HIS A 87 19.61 -11.21 -1.21
N ARG A 88 19.07 -11.91 -2.22
CA ARG A 88 19.19 -13.36 -2.35
C ARG A 88 20.65 -13.80 -2.44
N LYS A 89 21.47 -13.08 -3.23
CA LYS A 89 22.91 -13.35 -3.35
C LYS A 89 23.67 -13.07 -2.04
N GLU A 90 23.38 -11.99 -1.34
CA GLU A 90 23.97 -11.63 -0.06
C GLU A 90 23.68 -12.68 1.04
N THR A 91 22.52 -13.30 0.99
CA THR A 91 22.11 -14.35 1.93
C THR A 91 22.49 -15.77 1.49
N GLU A 92 23.26 -15.91 0.40
CA GLU A 92 23.69 -17.19 -0.18
C GLU A 92 22.54 -18.16 -0.47
N ARG A 93 21.32 -17.64 -0.73
CA ARG A 93 20.17 -18.46 -1.06
C ARG A 93 20.21 -18.89 -2.52
N PRO A 94 19.94 -20.17 -2.81
CA PRO A 94 19.89 -20.66 -4.19
C PRO A 94 18.79 -19.96 -4.98
N GLU A 95 18.93 -19.96 -6.28
CA GLU A 95 17.86 -19.55 -7.16
C GLU A 95 16.70 -20.54 -7.06
N VAL A 96 15.49 -20.00 -6.88
CA VAL A 96 14.27 -20.80 -6.79
C VAL A 96 13.53 -20.78 -8.11
N GLN A 97 13.05 -21.92 -8.56
CA GLN A 97 12.30 -22.04 -9.82
C GLN A 97 10.92 -21.40 -9.73
N TYR A 98 10.34 -21.36 -8.54
CA TYR A 98 9.01 -20.81 -8.29
C TYR A 98 9.07 -19.79 -7.15
N PRO A 99 8.21 -18.75 -7.17
CA PRO A 99 8.19 -17.74 -6.12
C PRO A 99 7.75 -18.36 -4.79
N THR A 100 8.41 -17.96 -3.71
CA THR A 100 7.94 -18.23 -2.35
C THR A 100 6.84 -17.24 -2.02
N ILE A 101 5.63 -17.72 -1.77
CA ILE A 101 4.46 -16.87 -1.50
C ILE A 101 4.00 -17.09 -0.08
N PHE A 102 3.79 -16.00 0.66
CA PHE A 102 3.14 -16.00 1.97
C PHE A 102 2.14 -14.84 2.06
N THR A 103 1.37 -14.79 3.13
CA THR A 103 0.29 -13.82 3.26
C THR A 103 0.44 -12.98 4.52
N ARG A 104 -0.05 -11.74 4.46
CA ARG A 104 -0.31 -10.87 5.60
C ARG A 104 -1.81 -10.62 5.69
N PHE A 105 -2.28 -10.25 6.87
CA PHE A 105 -3.66 -9.85 7.11
C PHE A 105 -3.77 -8.32 7.13
N ALA A 106 -4.96 -7.81 6.82
CA ALA A 106 -5.23 -6.37 6.85
C ALA A 106 -4.89 -5.77 8.24
N GLU A 107 -5.22 -6.49 9.31
CA GLU A 107 -4.99 -6.11 10.70
C GLU A 107 -3.51 -6.05 11.10
N SER A 108 -2.62 -6.62 10.29
CA SER A 108 -1.17 -6.55 10.53
C SER A 108 -0.52 -5.27 10.01
N GLN A 109 -1.28 -4.43 9.31
CA GLN A 109 -0.75 -3.18 8.77
C GLN A 109 -0.61 -2.11 9.86
N VAL A 110 0.45 -1.32 9.73
CA VAL A 110 0.72 -0.14 10.55
C VAL A 110 0.85 1.05 9.61
N ALA A 111 0.28 2.19 9.97
CA ALA A 111 0.26 3.37 9.13
C ALA A 111 1.58 4.16 9.18
N HIS A 112 1.73 5.13 8.26
CA HIS A 112 2.85 6.06 8.26
C HIS A 112 2.92 6.83 9.59
N ARG A 113 4.11 6.85 10.20
CA ARG A 113 4.40 7.46 11.51
C ARG A 113 3.83 6.72 12.72
N GLU A 114 3.15 5.62 12.55
CA GLU A 114 2.79 4.76 13.69
C GLU A 114 3.95 3.85 14.09
N ALA A 115 4.00 3.49 15.36
CA ALA A 115 5.03 2.63 15.90
C ALA A 115 4.74 1.16 15.62
N VAL A 116 5.72 0.44 15.10
CA VAL A 116 5.69 -1.02 15.08
C VAL A 116 5.94 -1.55 16.50
N ILE A 117 5.02 -2.38 16.99
CA ILE A 117 5.12 -2.95 18.34
C ILE A 117 6.07 -4.15 18.32
N LYS A 118 7.24 -4.00 18.95
CA LYS A 118 8.14 -5.13 19.19
C LYS A 118 7.58 -6.03 20.29
N PRO A 119 7.40 -7.34 20.04
CA PRO A 119 6.97 -8.26 21.11
C PRO A 119 8.09 -8.45 22.14
N THR A 120 7.69 -8.71 23.39
CA THR A 120 8.65 -8.95 24.49
C THR A 120 9.40 -10.28 24.37
N LEU A 121 8.88 -11.19 23.54
CA LEU A 121 9.41 -12.54 23.34
C LEU A 121 10.61 -12.63 22.39
N SER A 122 10.93 -11.56 21.66
CA SER A 122 12.03 -11.54 20.72
C SER A 122 12.74 -10.19 20.67
N ASP A 123 14.06 -10.23 20.54
CA ASP A 123 14.91 -9.07 20.23
C ASP A 123 15.33 -9.03 18.75
N ARG A 124 14.77 -9.90 17.92
CA ARG A 124 15.14 -10.06 16.52
C ARG A 124 14.10 -9.49 15.54
N VAL A 125 13.55 -8.34 15.89
CA VAL A 125 12.71 -7.56 14.97
C VAL A 125 13.60 -6.87 13.95
N ASP A 126 13.28 -7.04 12.68
CA ASP A 126 14.02 -6.50 11.56
C ASP A 126 13.06 -5.83 10.56
N PHE A 127 13.55 -4.83 9.83
CA PHE A 127 12.80 -4.15 8.78
C PHE A 127 13.10 -4.76 7.41
N GLU A 128 12.12 -4.74 6.53
CA GLU A 128 12.29 -5.13 5.13
C GLU A 128 11.62 -4.08 4.22
N GLY A 129 12.44 -3.19 3.63
CA GLY A 129 11.95 -2.17 2.70
C GLY A 129 11.55 -2.81 1.37
N GLU A 130 10.26 -2.76 1.04
CA GLU A 130 9.64 -3.47 -0.06
C GLU A 130 8.91 -2.53 -1.02
N LEU A 131 8.82 -2.93 -2.29
CA LEU A 131 7.89 -2.36 -3.25
C LEU A 131 6.57 -3.10 -3.17
N ALA A 132 5.51 -2.43 -2.74
CA ALA A 132 4.17 -2.97 -2.81
C ALA A 132 3.47 -2.56 -4.10
N VAL A 133 2.78 -3.52 -4.71
CA VAL A 133 1.98 -3.36 -5.93
C VAL A 133 0.51 -3.42 -5.54
N VAL A 134 -0.24 -2.35 -5.82
CA VAL A 134 -1.68 -2.31 -5.59
C VAL A 134 -2.39 -2.80 -6.85
N ILE A 135 -3.12 -3.91 -6.73
CA ILE A 135 -3.90 -4.48 -7.82
C ILE A 135 -5.24 -3.73 -7.92
N GLY A 136 -5.50 -3.14 -9.07
CA GLY A 136 -6.74 -2.43 -9.37
C GLY A 136 -7.77 -3.30 -10.08
N LYS A 137 -7.31 -4.12 -11.02
CA LYS A 137 -8.19 -5.00 -11.79
C LYS A 137 -7.90 -6.46 -11.45
N GLY A 138 -8.85 -7.08 -10.78
CA GLY A 138 -8.77 -8.52 -10.48
C GLY A 138 -8.94 -9.38 -11.73
N GLY A 139 -8.41 -10.63 -11.67
CA GLY A 139 -8.56 -11.58 -12.77
C GLY A 139 -8.09 -12.98 -12.38
N LYS A 140 -8.31 -13.91 -13.29
CA LYS A 140 -7.82 -15.28 -13.22
C LYS A 140 -7.13 -15.63 -14.53
N ASN A 141 -6.01 -16.34 -14.46
CA ASN A 141 -5.20 -16.73 -15.62
C ASN A 141 -4.77 -15.52 -16.48
N ILE A 142 -4.41 -14.40 -15.83
CA ILE A 142 -3.90 -13.22 -16.51
C ILE A 142 -2.54 -13.57 -17.11
N SER A 143 -2.33 -13.29 -18.38
CA SER A 143 -1.05 -13.51 -19.04
C SER A 143 0.01 -12.55 -18.52
N SER A 144 1.29 -12.89 -18.67
CA SER A 144 2.41 -12.00 -18.28
C SER A 144 2.39 -10.68 -19.06
N GLU A 145 1.94 -10.71 -20.31
CA GLU A 145 1.83 -9.53 -21.20
C GLU A 145 0.74 -8.57 -20.70
N GLU A 146 -0.31 -9.10 -20.08
CA GLU A 146 -1.45 -8.32 -19.60
C GLU A 146 -1.34 -7.95 -18.10
N ALA A 147 -0.43 -8.60 -17.36
CA ALA A 147 -0.35 -8.46 -15.90
C ALA A 147 -0.17 -7.02 -15.42
N LEU A 148 0.63 -6.22 -16.16
CA LEU A 148 0.87 -4.81 -15.81
C LEU A 148 -0.40 -3.95 -15.92
N GLN A 149 -1.36 -4.32 -16.75
CA GLN A 149 -2.64 -3.61 -16.89
C GLN A 149 -3.57 -3.82 -15.68
N SER A 150 -3.24 -4.77 -14.81
CA SER A 150 -3.99 -5.03 -13.58
C SER A 150 -3.53 -4.13 -12.41
N ILE A 151 -2.43 -3.40 -12.57
CA ILE A 151 -1.82 -2.59 -11.52
C ILE A 151 -2.49 -1.22 -11.47
N ALA A 152 -2.98 -0.84 -10.28
CA ALA A 152 -3.46 0.51 -10.01
C ALA A 152 -2.33 1.47 -9.62
N GLY A 153 -1.30 0.97 -8.97
CA GLY A 153 -0.17 1.79 -8.53
C GLY A 153 0.82 1.05 -7.65
N TYR A 154 1.76 1.80 -7.14
CA TYR A 154 2.86 1.31 -6.31
C TYR A 154 2.98 2.13 -5.03
N THR A 155 3.45 1.49 -3.97
CA THR A 155 3.79 2.17 -2.72
C THR A 155 4.98 1.52 -2.05
N CYS A 156 5.60 2.21 -1.10
CA CYS A 156 6.60 1.62 -0.22
C CYS A 156 5.89 0.82 0.88
N TYR A 157 6.46 -0.32 1.23
CA TYR A 157 6.01 -1.16 2.31
C TYR A 157 7.21 -1.54 3.19
N ASN A 158 6.97 -1.82 4.45
CA ASN A 158 7.97 -2.36 5.36
C ASN A 158 7.45 -3.70 5.89
N ASP A 159 7.97 -4.81 5.34
CA ASP A 159 7.57 -6.16 5.76
C ASP A 159 8.32 -6.57 7.03
N VAL A 160 7.98 -5.90 8.14
CA VAL A 160 8.62 -6.11 9.43
C VAL A 160 8.51 -7.57 9.85
N SER A 161 9.65 -8.19 10.13
CA SER A 161 9.78 -9.60 10.44
C SER A 161 10.48 -9.84 11.77
N ILE A 162 10.02 -10.88 12.49
CA ILE A 162 10.69 -11.41 13.68
C ILE A 162 11.53 -12.61 13.24
N ARG A 163 12.84 -12.41 13.11
CA ARG A 163 13.74 -13.34 12.40
C ARG A 163 13.83 -14.74 13.01
N ASP A 164 13.76 -14.87 14.32
CA ASP A 164 13.72 -16.15 15.00
C ASP A 164 12.41 -16.89 14.74
N TYR A 165 11.28 -16.20 14.79
CA TYR A 165 9.96 -16.80 14.49
C TYR A 165 9.81 -17.16 13.02
N GLN A 166 10.29 -16.33 12.10
CA GLN A 166 10.25 -16.59 10.66
C GLN A 166 10.88 -17.96 10.27
N ARG A 167 11.82 -18.46 11.09
CA ARG A 167 12.54 -19.72 10.82
C ARG A 167 11.90 -20.95 11.44
N HIS A 168 10.81 -20.78 12.18
CA HIS A 168 10.11 -21.88 12.84
C HIS A 168 9.03 -22.53 11.95
N THR A 169 8.75 -21.97 10.79
CA THR A 169 7.71 -22.44 9.85
C THR A 169 8.32 -22.86 8.52
#